data_726b4463fc20c51e3ce9400381fcbda4
#
_entry.id   726b4463fc20c51e3ce9400381fcbda4
#
_cell.length_a   1.000
_cell.length_b   1.000
_cell.length_c   1.000
_cell.angle_alpha   90.00
_cell.angle_beta   90.00
_cell.angle_gamma   90.00
#
_symmetry.space_group_name_H-M   'P 1'
#
loop_
_entity.id
_entity.type
_entity.pdbx_description
1 polymer ?
#
loop_
_entity_poly.entity_id
_entity_poly.type
_entity_poly.pdbx_seq_one_letter_code
_entity_poly.pdbx_strand_id
1 'polypeptide(L)'
;MTKNEFLETVAKLVVEENNRRGKPLFPSVVIAQAICESGWGQSQIMMKANAIFGIKATSNWKGKVYNANTKECYDGISYTNINACFRAYNNLQESISDYFDLITKAERYRKACVANSPLECITAIKNGGYATSPTYINTIMSIINSNNLTKYDNVEDVENSVDNSANVDIEQLARDVINGKYGNGEERKQKLGALYSKVQARVNEILLGNNQNKEESIKVGDKVQVLKAIQYNGQPFKTYYNVYDVIEVKGDRIVIGIGKTVTCAINKNNIRKV
;
A
#
# COMPACT_ATOMS: atom_id res chain seq x y z
N MET A 1 18.26 2.15 -12.55
CA MET A 1 17.33 1.22 -11.87
C MET A 1 16.00 1.91 -11.74
N THR A 2 14.91 1.32 -12.22
CA THR A 2 13.54 1.79 -12.00
C THR A 2 13.10 1.52 -10.57
N LYS A 3 11.99 2.12 -10.12
CA LYS A 3 11.44 1.85 -8.77
C LYS A 3 11.07 0.38 -8.56
N ASN A 4 10.53 -0.28 -9.59
CA ASN A 4 10.17 -1.70 -9.52
C ASN A 4 11.42 -2.58 -9.42
N GLU A 5 12.43 -2.37 -10.26
CA GLU A 5 13.71 -3.10 -10.18
C GLU A 5 14.39 -2.90 -8.82
N PHE A 6 14.34 -1.68 -8.26
CA PHE A 6 14.87 -1.40 -6.93
C PHE A 6 14.13 -2.21 -5.87
N LEU A 7 12.79 -2.17 -5.89
CA LEU A 7 11.96 -2.87 -4.93
C LEU A 7 12.21 -4.38 -4.98
N GLU A 8 12.17 -4.98 -6.16
CA GLU A 8 12.39 -6.42 -6.34
C GLU A 8 13.77 -6.85 -5.86
N THR A 9 14.81 -6.08 -6.24
CA THR A 9 16.20 -6.38 -5.84
C THR A 9 16.36 -6.29 -4.31
N VAL A 10 15.91 -5.18 -3.72
CA VAL A 10 16.09 -4.93 -2.27
C VAL A 10 15.23 -5.90 -1.46
N ALA A 11 13.99 -6.14 -1.87
CA ALA A 11 13.10 -7.07 -1.16
C ALA A 11 13.68 -8.49 -1.11
N LYS A 12 14.18 -9.00 -2.23
CA LYS A 12 14.86 -10.30 -2.28
C LYS A 12 16.01 -10.36 -1.29
N LEU A 13 16.93 -9.41 -1.37
CA LEU A 13 18.12 -9.38 -0.51
C LEU A 13 17.77 -9.22 0.99
N VAL A 14 16.77 -8.42 1.32
CA VAL A 14 16.31 -8.21 2.70
C VAL A 14 15.67 -9.48 3.26
N VAL A 15 14.81 -10.16 2.49
CA VAL A 15 14.17 -11.41 2.92
C VAL A 15 15.20 -12.50 3.12
N GLU A 16 16.14 -12.69 2.19
CA GLU A 16 17.24 -13.65 2.29
C GLU A 16 18.08 -13.39 3.56
N GLU A 17 18.47 -12.14 3.80
CA GLU A 17 19.27 -11.77 4.97
C GLU A 17 18.51 -11.97 6.28
N ASN A 18 17.21 -11.60 6.31
CA ASN A 18 16.36 -11.78 7.49
C ASN A 18 16.20 -13.27 7.83
N ASN A 19 15.94 -14.11 6.83
CA ASN A 19 15.84 -15.57 7.01
C ASN A 19 17.15 -16.17 7.51
N ARG A 20 18.27 -15.80 6.91
CA ARG A 20 19.63 -16.25 7.32
C ARG A 20 19.93 -15.94 8.80
N ARG A 21 19.32 -14.88 9.35
CA ARG A 21 19.50 -14.43 10.75
C ARG A 21 18.42 -14.93 11.71
N GLY A 22 17.51 -15.81 11.27
CA GLY A 22 16.42 -16.30 12.11
C GLY A 22 15.26 -15.31 12.28
N LYS A 23 15.02 -14.47 11.27
CA LYS A 23 13.89 -13.54 11.18
C LYS A 23 13.80 -12.50 12.31
N PRO A 24 14.88 -11.77 12.62
CA PRO A 24 14.91 -10.85 13.76
C PRO A 24 14.11 -9.57 13.53
N LEU A 25 13.77 -9.20 12.28
CA LEU A 25 13.10 -7.95 11.94
C LEU A 25 11.91 -8.21 11.00
N PHE A 26 11.07 -7.20 10.82
CA PHE A 26 10.05 -7.19 9.77
C PHE A 26 10.67 -6.76 8.43
N PRO A 27 10.75 -7.63 7.41
CA PRO A 27 11.24 -7.26 6.07
C PRO A 27 10.56 -6.02 5.50
N SER A 28 9.24 -5.86 5.69
CA SER A 28 8.50 -4.67 5.27
C SER A 28 9.09 -3.37 5.79
N VAL A 29 9.52 -3.36 7.05
CA VAL A 29 10.15 -2.20 7.70
C VAL A 29 11.51 -1.91 7.08
N VAL A 30 12.36 -2.93 6.92
CA VAL A 30 13.70 -2.77 6.35
C VAL A 30 13.63 -2.28 4.89
N ILE A 31 12.73 -2.84 4.09
CA ILE A 31 12.50 -2.43 2.69
C ILE A 31 11.99 -0.98 2.64
N ALA A 32 11.05 -0.61 3.51
CA ALA A 32 10.51 0.76 3.55
C ALA A 32 11.58 1.78 3.95
N GLN A 33 12.44 1.45 4.91
CA GLN A 33 13.59 2.29 5.26
C GLN A 33 14.57 2.39 4.08
N ALA A 34 14.87 1.28 3.40
CA ALA A 34 15.72 1.30 2.19
C ALA A 34 15.16 2.25 1.11
N ILE A 35 13.85 2.22 0.88
CA ILE A 35 13.18 3.13 -0.06
C ILE A 35 13.30 4.59 0.41
N CYS A 36 13.02 4.85 1.69
CA CYS A 36 13.04 6.19 2.27
C CYS A 36 14.44 6.82 2.22
N GLU A 37 15.43 6.09 2.73
CA GLU A 37 16.80 6.60 2.91
C GLU A 37 17.55 6.75 1.57
N SER A 38 17.27 5.87 0.61
CA SER A 38 17.93 5.91 -0.70
C SER A 38 17.17 6.72 -1.76
N GLY A 39 15.94 7.18 -1.46
CA GLY A 39 15.08 7.78 -2.46
C GLY A 39 14.82 6.84 -3.64
N TRP A 40 14.44 5.59 -3.37
CA TRP A 40 14.26 4.56 -4.40
C TRP A 40 15.56 4.23 -5.16
N GLY A 41 16.69 4.24 -4.45
CA GLY A 41 18.00 3.98 -5.03
C GLY A 41 18.58 5.13 -5.84
N GLN A 42 17.97 6.33 -5.78
CA GLN A 42 18.39 7.51 -6.55
C GLN A 42 19.37 8.42 -5.80
N SER A 43 19.60 8.20 -4.51
CA SER A 43 20.54 9.03 -3.75
C SER A 43 21.97 8.84 -4.24
N GLN A 44 22.78 9.90 -4.22
CA GLN A 44 24.18 9.83 -4.64
C GLN A 44 25.00 8.84 -3.80
N ILE A 45 24.69 8.75 -2.49
CA ILE A 45 25.38 7.85 -1.56
C ILE A 45 25.10 6.41 -1.94
N MET A 46 23.84 6.10 -2.26
CA MET A 46 23.44 4.79 -2.74
C MET A 46 24.10 4.44 -4.08
N MET A 47 24.04 5.34 -5.08
CA MET A 47 24.57 5.08 -6.42
C MET A 47 26.10 4.92 -6.47
N LYS A 48 26.84 5.68 -5.63
CA LYS A 48 28.31 5.71 -5.65
C LYS A 48 28.98 4.80 -4.63
N ALA A 49 28.25 4.44 -3.57
CA ALA A 49 28.80 3.71 -2.44
C ALA A 49 28.00 2.47 -2.04
N ASN A 50 26.95 2.09 -2.79
CA ASN A 50 26.00 1.03 -2.43
C ASN A 50 25.42 1.18 -1.01
N ALA A 51 25.40 2.40 -0.47
CA ALA A 51 25.01 2.71 0.90
C ALA A 51 23.52 3.04 0.98
N ILE A 52 22.68 2.00 1.01
CA ILE A 52 21.21 2.10 0.95
C ILE A 52 20.67 2.93 2.11
N PHE A 53 21.17 2.70 3.33
CA PHE A 53 20.64 3.26 4.57
C PHE A 53 21.37 4.52 5.05
N GLY A 54 22.34 5.02 4.30
CA GLY A 54 23.08 6.22 4.66
C GLY A 54 23.74 6.16 6.04
N ILE A 55 24.28 5.00 6.44
CA ILE A 55 24.90 4.83 7.76
C ILE A 55 26.23 5.60 7.80
N LYS A 56 26.39 6.48 8.80
CA LYS A 56 27.63 7.24 9.00
C LYS A 56 28.77 6.34 9.42
N ALA A 57 29.94 6.57 8.83
CA ALA A 57 31.19 5.93 9.24
C ALA A 57 31.72 6.62 10.52
N THR A 58 31.73 5.87 11.61
CA THR A 58 32.35 6.31 12.88
C THR A 58 33.80 5.88 12.94
N SER A 59 34.56 6.33 13.95
CA SER A 59 35.97 5.92 14.18
C SER A 59 36.18 4.41 14.28
N ASN A 60 35.13 3.67 14.66
CA ASN A 60 35.17 2.22 14.79
C ASN A 60 34.92 1.48 13.45
N TRP A 61 34.48 2.19 12.42
CA TRP A 61 34.28 1.61 11.09
C TRP A 61 35.64 1.34 10.42
N LYS A 62 35.86 0.12 9.97
CA LYS A 62 37.11 -0.31 9.31
C LYS A 62 36.95 -0.56 7.82
N GLY A 63 35.74 -0.45 7.30
CA GLY A 63 35.42 -0.63 5.88
C GLY A 63 35.69 0.63 5.05
N LYS A 64 35.28 0.56 3.79
CA LYS A 64 35.35 1.69 2.84
C LYS A 64 34.46 2.85 3.30
N VAL A 65 34.85 4.07 2.97
CA VAL A 65 34.08 5.28 3.27
C VAL A 65 33.81 6.07 1.99
N TYR A 66 32.66 6.75 2.00
CA TYR A 66 32.28 7.72 0.99
C TYR A 66 31.99 9.06 1.65
N ASN A 67 32.70 10.12 1.22
CA ASN A 67 32.49 11.47 1.72
C ASN A 67 31.45 12.17 0.85
N ALA A 68 30.40 12.70 1.46
CA ALA A 68 29.36 13.45 0.77
C ALA A 68 29.01 14.73 1.52
N ASN A 69 28.74 15.79 0.76
CA ASN A 69 28.09 16.97 1.30
C ASN A 69 26.62 16.63 1.54
N THR A 70 26.19 16.75 2.78
CA THR A 70 24.79 16.51 3.18
C THR A 70 24.27 17.69 3.97
N LYS A 71 22.95 17.82 4.05
CA LYS A 71 22.29 18.81 4.88
C LYS A 71 21.82 18.13 6.17
N GLU A 72 22.24 18.66 7.29
CA GLU A 72 21.80 18.19 8.59
C GLU A 72 21.02 19.27 9.34
N CYS A 73 19.99 18.87 10.04
CA CYS A 73 19.16 19.73 10.85
C CYS A 73 19.27 19.25 12.31
N TYR A 74 19.92 20.04 13.14
CA TYR A 74 20.15 19.71 14.56
C TYR A 74 19.11 20.35 15.49
N ASP A 75 18.48 21.45 15.06
CA ASP A 75 17.53 22.25 15.84
C ASP A 75 16.07 22.07 15.37
N GLY A 76 15.85 21.26 14.33
CA GLY A 76 14.52 21.07 13.72
C GLY A 76 14.07 22.23 12.81
N ILE A 77 14.90 23.27 12.61
CA ILE A 77 14.56 24.50 11.89
C ILE A 77 15.57 24.78 10.76
N SER A 78 16.86 24.67 11.07
CA SER A 78 17.95 25.12 10.18
C SER A 78 18.72 23.96 9.58
N TYR A 79 18.98 24.02 8.27
CA TYR A 79 19.80 23.02 7.60
C TYR A 79 21.22 23.54 7.37
N THR A 80 22.20 22.83 7.92
CA THR A 80 23.61 23.13 7.73
C THR A 80 24.26 22.16 6.75
N ASN A 81 24.96 22.65 5.75
CA ASN A 81 25.75 21.81 4.86
C ASN A 81 26.98 21.31 5.62
N ILE A 82 27.12 19.99 5.71
CA ILE A 82 28.29 19.35 6.31
C ILE A 82 28.89 18.32 5.36
N ASN A 83 30.20 18.14 5.45
CA ASN A 83 30.84 17.00 4.79
C ASN A 83 30.81 15.82 5.77
N ALA A 84 30.02 14.80 5.45
CA ALA A 84 29.85 13.63 6.28
C ALA A 84 30.44 12.39 5.62
N CYS A 85 31.07 11.54 6.44
CA CYS A 85 31.60 10.25 6.02
C CYS A 85 30.52 9.17 6.19
N PHE A 86 30.20 8.48 5.12
CA PHE A 86 29.25 7.36 5.11
C PHE A 86 29.98 6.05 4.89
N ARG A 87 29.46 4.96 5.45
CA ARG A 87 29.94 3.62 5.15
C ARG A 87 29.70 3.33 3.67
N ALA A 88 30.70 2.72 3.01
CA ALA A 88 30.61 2.34 1.61
C ALA A 88 30.83 0.83 1.48
N TYR A 89 30.13 0.23 0.52
CA TYR A 89 30.05 -1.22 0.36
C TYR A 89 30.40 -1.64 -1.06
N ASN A 90 30.79 -2.90 -1.25
CA ASN A 90 31.07 -3.44 -2.57
C ASN A 90 29.78 -3.73 -3.36
N ASN A 91 28.69 -4.04 -2.65
CA ASN A 91 27.39 -4.36 -3.22
C ASN A 91 26.25 -4.06 -2.23
N LEU A 92 25.01 -4.21 -2.65
CA LEU A 92 23.81 -3.95 -1.85
C LEU A 92 23.64 -4.94 -0.69
N GLN A 93 24.06 -6.20 -0.88
CA GLN A 93 23.98 -7.23 0.15
C GLN A 93 24.82 -6.87 1.37
N GLU A 94 26.04 -6.33 1.17
CA GLU A 94 26.88 -5.85 2.27
C GLU A 94 26.21 -4.71 3.05
N SER A 95 25.58 -3.77 2.34
CA SER A 95 24.85 -2.65 2.97
C SER A 95 23.68 -3.14 3.81
N ILE A 96 22.91 -4.11 3.30
CA ILE A 96 21.78 -4.71 4.00
C ILE A 96 22.29 -5.50 5.22
N SER A 97 23.32 -6.30 5.06
CA SER A 97 23.91 -7.07 6.16
C SER A 97 24.43 -6.17 7.29
N ASP A 98 25.10 -5.06 6.96
CA ASP A 98 25.58 -4.10 7.95
C ASP A 98 24.43 -3.35 8.66
N TYR A 99 23.34 -3.05 7.95
CA TYR A 99 22.13 -2.52 8.57
C TYR A 99 21.54 -3.51 9.59
N PHE A 100 21.42 -4.78 9.23
CA PHE A 100 20.96 -5.81 10.17
C PHE A 100 21.88 -5.89 11.38
N ASP A 101 23.20 -5.85 11.18
CA ASP A 101 24.16 -5.82 12.28
C ASP A 101 23.96 -4.61 13.20
N LEU A 102 23.73 -3.42 12.63
CA LEU A 102 23.47 -2.22 13.41
C LEU A 102 22.22 -2.38 14.28
N ILE A 103 21.13 -2.86 13.72
CA ILE A 103 19.84 -2.95 14.44
C ILE A 103 19.85 -4.11 15.45
N THR A 104 20.41 -5.27 15.09
CA THR A 104 20.34 -6.46 15.97
C THR A 104 21.40 -6.48 17.06
N LYS A 105 22.56 -5.81 16.87
CA LYS A 105 23.67 -5.83 17.85
C LYS A 105 23.65 -4.64 18.80
N ALA A 106 23.06 -3.49 18.42
CA ALA A 106 23.03 -2.32 19.29
C ALA A 106 21.86 -2.40 20.28
N GLU A 107 22.17 -2.40 21.59
CA GLU A 107 21.19 -2.53 22.67
C GLU A 107 20.03 -1.55 22.57
N ARG A 108 20.28 -0.32 22.09
CA ARG A 108 19.25 0.72 21.90
C ARG A 108 18.13 0.33 20.94
N TYR A 109 18.36 -0.66 20.05
CA TYR A 109 17.36 -1.16 19.09
C TYR A 109 16.76 -2.52 19.48
N ARG A 110 17.16 -3.11 20.61
CA ARG A 110 16.74 -4.46 21.00
C ARG A 110 15.23 -4.68 20.94
N LYS A 111 14.43 -3.66 21.29
CA LYS A 111 12.97 -3.74 21.21
C LYS A 111 12.44 -3.95 19.81
N ALA A 112 13.19 -3.58 18.77
CA ALA A 112 12.77 -3.83 17.39
C ALA A 112 12.83 -5.33 17.03
N CYS A 113 13.77 -6.07 17.63
CA CYS A 113 13.94 -7.50 17.36
C CYS A 113 12.88 -8.39 18.05
N VAL A 114 12.10 -7.84 18.96
CA VAL A 114 11.01 -8.54 19.68
C VAL A 114 9.67 -7.90 19.44
N ALA A 115 9.56 -7.04 18.45
CA ALA A 115 8.31 -6.39 18.06
C ALA A 115 7.33 -7.42 17.47
N ASN A 116 6.03 -7.19 17.70
CA ASN A 116 4.97 -8.06 17.18
C ASN A 116 4.28 -7.48 15.94
N SER A 117 4.71 -6.29 15.50
CA SER A 117 4.16 -5.62 14.32
C SER A 117 5.19 -4.70 13.66
N PRO A 118 5.05 -4.40 12.35
CA PRO A 118 5.87 -3.41 11.67
C PRO A 118 5.85 -2.04 12.37
N LEU A 119 4.70 -1.62 12.90
CA LEU A 119 4.57 -0.36 13.64
C LEU A 119 5.39 -0.35 14.94
N GLU A 120 5.34 -1.42 15.71
CA GLU A 120 6.17 -1.56 16.92
C GLU A 120 7.66 -1.58 16.56
N CYS A 121 8.04 -2.31 15.52
CA CYS A 121 9.41 -2.42 15.05
C CYS A 121 9.99 -1.05 14.67
N ILE A 122 9.32 -0.30 13.78
CA ILE A 122 9.80 1.03 13.37
C ILE A 122 9.77 2.05 14.52
N THR A 123 8.80 1.94 15.42
CA THR A 123 8.72 2.78 16.62
C THR A 123 9.95 2.54 17.53
N ALA A 124 10.32 1.27 17.74
CA ALA A 124 11.50 0.92 18.51
C ALA A 124 12.80 1.42 17.84
N ILE A 125 12.92 1.28 16.52
CA ILE A 125 14.07 1.77 15.75
C ILE A 125 14.20 3.29 15.89
N LYS A 126 13.09 4.04 15.70
CA LYS A 126 13.09 5.51 15.86
C LYS A 126 13.47 5.92 17.28
N ASN A 127 12.84 5.32 18.29
CA ASN A 127 13.10 5.64 19.69
C ASN A 127 14.53 5.26 20.13
N GLY A 128 15.16 4.30 19.47
CA GLY A 128 16.58 3.99 19.59
C GLY A 128 17.50 5.03 18.94
N GLY A 129 16.95 6.10 18.37
CA GLY A 129 17.73 7.22 17.80
C GLY A 129 18.19 7.01 16.36
N TYR A 130 17.48 6.19 15.58
CA TYR A 130 17.78 6.01 14.14
C TYR A 130 17.48 7.27 13.34
N ALA A 131 16.36 7.93 13.64
CA ALA A 131 15.93 9.16 12.98
C ALA A 131 15.36 10.17 13.99
N THR A 132 15.59 11.46 13.72
CA THR A 132 15.13 12.58 14.56
C THR A 132 13.76 13.13 14.13
N SER A 133 13.40 12.97 12.84
CA SER A 133 12.15 13.50 12.28
C SER A 133 10.91 13.03 13.07
N PRO A 134 10.01 13.93 13.48
CA PRO A 134 8.77 13.55 14.16
C PRO A 134 7.82 12.73 13.26
N THR A 135 7.90 12.91 11.95
CA THR A 135 7.03 12.23 10.97
C THR A 135 7.60 10.90 10.48
N TYR A 136 8.80 10.49 10.94
CA TYR A 136 9.50 9.33 10.41
C TYR A 136 8.68 8.04 10.43
N ILE A 137 8.02 7.72 11.56
CA ILE A 137 7.19 6.53 11.69
C ILE A 137 6.06 6.55 10.65
N ASN A 138 5.35 7.69 10.55
CA ASN A 138 4.25 7.83 9.59
C ASN A 138 4.73 7.69 8.14
N THR A 139 5.91 8.23 7.82
CA THR A 139 6.52 8.10 6.50
C THR A 139 6.81 6.64 6.17
N ILE A 140 7.47 5.91 7.07
CA ILE A 140 7.79 4.48 6.84
C ILE A 140 6.49 3.65 6.74
N MET A 141 5.52 3.85 7.63
CA MET A 141 4.24 3.14 7.55
C MET A 141 3.47 3.45 6.27
N SER A 142 3.51 4.70 5.79
CA SER A 142 2.92 5.08 4.51
C SER A 142 3.59 4.34 3.34
N ILE A 143 4.92 4.22 3.34
CA ILE A 143 5.66 3.46 2.31
C ILE A 143 5.29 1.98 2.36
N ILE A 144 5.21 1.38 3.55
CA ILE A 144 4.79 -0.03 3.74
C ILE A 144 3.41 -0.24 3.10
N ASN A 145 2.45 0.60 3.45
CA ASN A 145 1.06 0.45 3.00
C ASN A 145 0.91 0.71 1.49
N SER A 146 1.50 1.80 0.98
CA SER A 146 1.38 2.18 -0.43
C SER A 146 2.02 1.18 -1.40
N ASN A 147 2.99 0.39 -0.93
CA ASN A 147 3.70 -0.59 -1.75
C ASN A 147 3.39 -2.04 -1.34
N ASN A 148 2.40 -2.26 -0.45
CA ASN A 148 2.00 -3.59 0.02
C ASN A 148 3.20 -4.44 0.50
N LEU A 149 4.08 -3.84 1.31
CA LEU A 149 5.34 -4.48 1.69
C LEU A 149 5.17 -5.59 2.75
N THR A 150 4.07 -5.60 3.49
CA THR A 150 3.79 -6.66 4.50
C THR A 150 3.72 -8.06 3.90
N LYS A 151 3.54 -8.18 2.58
CA LYS A 151 3.63 -9.46 1.88
C LYS A 151 5.00 -10.16 2.06
N TYR A 152 6.04 -9.41 2.39
CA TYR A 152 7.39 -9.94 2.62
C TYR A 152 7.65 -10.39 4.06
N ASP A 153 6.73 -10.11 4.99
CA ASP A 153 6.91 -10.44 6.42
C ASP A 153 6.62 -11.92 6.73
N ASN A 154 5.85 -12.60 5.90
CA ASN A 154 5.38 -13.98 6.11
C ASN A 154 5.98 -14.98 5.10
N VAL A 155 7.19 -14.75 4.61
CA VAL A 155 7.81 -15.69 3.65
C VAL A 155 8.33 -16.91 4.40
N GLU A 156 7.53 -17.96 4.48
CA GLU A 156 8.01 -19.31 4.69
C GLU A 156 8.70 -19.77 3.39
N ASP A 157 9.92 -20.22 3.49
CA ASP A 157 10.85 -20.71 2.47
C ASP A 157 10.36 -20.75 1.02
N VAL A 158 10.85 -19.79 0.19
CA VAL A 158 10.60 -19.78 -1.26
C VAL A 158 11.57 -20.74 -1.95
N GLU A 159 11.38 -22.04 -1.80
CA GLU A 159 11.94 -23.03 -2.73
C GLU A 159 10.90 -23.92 -3.41
N ASN A 160 9.61 -23.73 -3.21
CA ASN A 160 8.56 -24.38 -4.02
C ASN A 160 7.21 -23.68 -3.80
N SER A 161 6.92 -22.63 -4.53
CA SER A 161 5.52 -22.29 -4.78
C SER A 161 5.35 -21.40 -5.99
N VAL A 162 5.26 -22.03 -7.14
CA VAL A 162 4.28 -21.64 -8.13
C VAL A 162 2.92 -21.86 -7.44
N ASP A 163 2.19 -20.76 -7.26
CA ASP A 163 0.76 -20.75 -6.97
C ASP A 163 0.32 -21.36 -5.61
N ASN A 164 0.32 -20.53 -4.56
CA ASN A 164 -0.73 -20.60 -3.55
C ASN A 164 -0.78 -19.26 -2.77
N SER A 165 -1.56 -18.32 -3.30
CA SER A 165 -2.17 -17.27 -2.48
C SER A 165 -2.93 -17.98 -1.36
N ALA A 166 -2.42 -17.93 -0.14
CA ALA A 166 -3.24 -18.27 1.03
C ALA A 166 -4.48 -17.38 0.92
N ASN A 167 -5.58 -18.02 0.70
CA ASN A 167 -6.90 -17.45 0.44
C ASN A 167 -7.34 -16.67 1.69
N VAL A 168 -6.85 -15.43 1.86
CA VAL A 168 -7.46 -14.52 2.82
C VAL A 168 -8.85 -14.26 2.29
N ASP A 169 -9.84 -14.83 2.97
CA ASP A 169 -11.24 -14.68 2.59
C ASP A 169 -11.67 -13.21 2.75
N ILE A 170 -11.40 -12.43 1.70
CA ILE A 170 -11.78 -11.01 1.62
C ILE A 170 -13.30 -10.87 1.76
N GLU A 171 -14.06 -11.87 1.31
CA GLU A 171 -15.51 -11.91 1.46
C GLU A 171 -15.91 -11.98 2.93
N GLN A 172 -15.30 -12.89 3.69
CA GLN A 172 -15.55 -13.02 5.12
C GLN A 172 -15.11 -11.78 5.90
N LEU A 173 -13.93 -11.23 5.58
CA LEU A 173 -13.46 -9.97 6.20
C LEU A 173 -14.40 -8.79 5.89
N ALA A 174 -14.91 -8.70 4.65
CA ALA A 174 -15.87 -7.65 4.28
C ALA A 174 -17.19 -7.78 5.07
N ARG A 175 -17.71 -9.00 5.23
CA ARG A 175 -18.89 -9.26 6.07
C ARG A 175 -18.64 -8.93 7.54
N ASP A 176 -17.47 -9.25 8.07
CA ASP A 176 -17.07 -8.92 9.43
C ASP A 176 -16.96 -7.41 9.66
N VAL A 177 -16.50 -6.65 8.65
CA VAL A 177 -16.52 -5.18 8.66
C VAL A 177 -17.95 -4.65 8.68
N ILE A 178 -18.85 -5.20 7.86
CA ILE A 178 -20.27 -4.82 7.82
C ILE A 178 -20.93 -5.11 9.17
N ASN A 179 -20.56 -6.21 9.83
CA ASN A 179 -21.03 -6.60 11.13
C ASN A 179 -20.36 -5.83 12.30
N GLY A 180 -19.52 -4.82 12.00
CA GLY A 180 -18.93 -3.92 12.99
C GLY A 180 -17.70 -4.44 13.74
N LYS A 181 -17.17 -5.63 13.43
CA LYS A 181 -16.02 -6.24 14.15
C LYS A 181 -14.73 -5.41 14.06
N TYR A 182 -14.60 -4.59 13.02
CA TYR A 182 -13.40 -3.78 12.75
C TYR A 182 -13.56 -2.30 13.11
N GLY A 183 -14.70 -1.89 13.71
CA GLY A 183 -14.97 -0.48 14.04
C GLY A 183 -15.13 0.39 12.79
N ASN A 184 -14.89 1.71 12.93
CA ASN A 184 -15.09 2.70 11.87
C ASN A 184 -13.84 3.56 11.65
N GLY A 185 -13.73 4.15 10.44
CA GLY A 185 -12.70 5.13 10.11
C GLY A 185 -11.27 4.62 10.33
N GLU A 186 -10.49 5.32 11.14
CA GLU A 186 -9.08 5.00 11.38
C GLU A 186 -8.88 3.69 12.16
N GLU A 187 -9.79 3.35 13.08
CA GLU A 187 -9.74 2.07 13.80
C GLU A 187 -9.83 0.88 12.84
N ARG A 188 -10.73 0.96 11.86
CA ARG A 188 -10.86 -0.06 10.81
C ARG A 188 -9.61 -0.16 9.97
N LYS A 189 -9.01 0.98 9.59
CA LYS A 189 -7.77 1.00 8.82
C LYS A 189 -6.62 0.34 9.60
N GLN A 190 -6.51 0.64 10.89
CA GLN A 190 -5.47 0.06 11.75
C GLN A 190 -5.64 -1.46 11.88
N LYS A 191 -6.87 -1.94 12.13
CA LYS A 191 -7.15 -3.37 12.31
C LYS A 191 -6.99 -4.20 11.03
N LEU A 192 -7.33 -3.64 9.87
CA LEU A 192 -7.23 -4.33 8.59
C LEU A 192 -5.86 -4.15 7.91
N GLY A 193 -5.08 -3.15 8.31
CA GLY A 193 -3.74 -2.90 7.79
C GLY A 193 -3.72 -2.88 6.26
N ALA A 194 -2.84 -3.66 5.65
CA ALA A 194 -2.68 -3.76 4.20
C ALA A 194 -3.94 -4.29 3.47
N LEU A 195 -4.82 -4.99 4.17
CA LEU A 195 -6.06 -5.51 3.58
C LEU A 195 -7.16 -4.46 3.50
N TYR A 196 -7.02 -3.30 4.18
CA TYR A 196 -8.06 -2.29 4.27
C TYR A 196 -8.63 -1.90 2.91
N SER A 197 -7.78 -1.57 1.93
CA SER A 197 -8.24 -1.13 0.61
C SER A 197 -9.05 -2.21 -0.11
N LYS A 198 -8.59 -3.47 -0.07
CA LYS A 198 -9.27 -4.60 -0.71
C LYS A 198 -10.58 -4.94 0.00
N VAL A 199 -10.54 -5.00 1.34
CA VAL A 199 -11.71 -5.30 2.16
C VAL A 199 -12.74 -4.18 2.03
N GLN A 200 -12.31 -2.90 2.09
CA GLN A 200 -13.23 -1.76 1.95
C GLN A 200 -13.86 -1.69 0.56
N ALA A 201 -13.10 -1.99 -0.50
CA ALA A 201 -13.66 -2.12 -1.84
C ALA A 201 -14.75 -3.20 -1.87
N ARG A 202 -14.50 -4.37 -1.27
CA ARG A 202 -15.47 -5.46 -1.19
C ARG A 202 -16.67 -5.12 -0.31
N VAL A 203 -16.47 -4.42 0.81
CA VAL A 203 -17.56 -3.86 1.64
C VAL A 203 -18.45 -2.94 0.81
N ASN A 204 -17.85 -2.04 0.04
CA ASN A 204 -18.59 -1.14 -0.82
C ASN A 204 -19.37 -1.89 -1.90
N GLU A 205 -18.79 -2.92 -2.50
CA GLU A 205 -19.47 -3.80 -3.45
C GLU A 205 -20.67 -4.51 -2.80
N ILE A 206 -20.51 -5.05 -1.62
CA ILE A 206 -21.60 -5.74 -0.89
C ILE A 206 -22.70 -4.74 -0.50
N LEU A 207 -22.33 -3.57 0.04
CA LEU A 207 -23.30 -2.57 0.51
C LEU A 207 -24.00 -1.83 -0.62
N LEU A 208 -23.30 -1.60 -1.74
CA LEU A 208 -23.87 -0.98 -2.93
C LEU A 208 -24.69 -1.98 -3.76
N GLY A 209 -24.77 -3.22 -3.31
CA GLY A 209 -25.40 -4.31 -4.03
C GLY A 209 -24.57 -4.68 -5.26
N ASN A 210 -23.75 -5.70 -5.13
CA ASN A 210 -22.99 -6.23 -6.25
C ASN A 210 -23.96 -6.84 -7.27
N ASN A 211 -24.47 -6.05 -8.21
CA ASN A 211 -25.07 -6.52 -9.44
C ASN A 211 -24.00 -6.66 -10.53
N GLN A 212 -22.93 -7.41 -10.24
CA GLN A 212 -22.23 -8.18 -11.25
C GLN A 212 -22.85 -9.59 -11.35
N ASN A 213 -24.16 -9.65 -11.46
CA ASN A 213 -24.78 -10.68 -12.27
C ASN A 213 -24.59 -10.24 -13.71
N LYS A 214 -23.91 -11.08 -14.54
CA LYS A 214 -23.86 -11.03 -16.00
C LYS A 214 -24.54 -9.78 -16.55
N GLU A 215 -23.83 -8.90 -17.23
CA GLU A 215 -24.44 -7.92 -18.11
C GLU A 215 -25.40 -8.66 -19.07
N GLU A 216 -26.61 -8.88 -18.66
CA GLU A 216 -27.69 -9.05 -19.63
C GLU A 216 -27.84 -7.68 -20.25
N SER A 217 -27.30 -7.54 -21.45
CA SER A 217 -27.40 -6.31 -22.23
C SER A 217 -28.85 -5.86 -22.27
N ILE A 218 -29.11 -4.63 -21.78
CA ILE A 218 -30.44 -4.02 -21.86
C ILE A 218 -30.81 -3.92 -23.34
N LYS A 219 -31.99 -4.46 -23.70
CA LYS A 219 -32.50 -4.51 -25.07
C LYS A 219 -33.85 -3.81 -25.15
N VAL A 220 -34.21 -3.38 -26.33
CA VAL A 220 -35.57 -2.85 -26.62
C VAL A 220 -36.61 -3.91 -26.24
N GLY A 221 -37.63 -3.52 -25.51
CA GLY A 221 -38.66 -4.39 -24.97
C GLY A 221 -38.39 -4.90 -23.54
N ASP A 222 -37.19 -4.74 -23.01
CA ASP A 222 -36.92 -5.06 -21.61
C ASP A 222 -37.69 -4.12 -20.66
N LYS A 223 -37.92 -4.60 -19.45
CA LYS A 223 -38.48 -3.80 -18.36
C LYS A 223 -37.35 -3.37 -17.42
N VAL A 224 -37.38 -2.09 -17.03
CA VAL A 224 -36.33 -1.51 -16.19
C VAL A 224 -36.91 -0.67 -15.04
N GLN A 225 -36.21 -0.67 -13.94
CA GLN A 225 -36.46 0.21 -12.79
C GLN A 225 -35.44 1.36 -12.78
N VAL A 226 -35.91 2.58 -12.53
CA VAL A 226 -35.04 3.76 -12.39
C VAL A 226 -34.39 3.74 -11.00
N LEU A 227 -33.04 3.72 -10.96
CA LEU A 227 -32.24 3.81 -9.76
C LEU A 227 -31.92 5.27 -9.39
N LYS A 228 -31.65 6.08 -10.41
CA LYS A 228 -31.34 7.50 -10.28
C LYS A 228 -32.12 8.30 -11.31
N ALA A 229 -33.04 9.13 -10.85
CA ALA A 229 -33.94 9.91 -11.71
C ALA A 229 -33.27 11.14 -12.35
N ILE A 230 -32.24 10.86 -13.16
CA ILE A 230 -31.52 11.87 -13.95
C ILE A 230 -31.57 11.47 -15.41
N GLN A 231 -32.05 12.38 -16.26
CA GLN A 231 -32.07 12.21 -17.70
C GLN A 231 -30.66 12.16 -18.28
N TYR A 232 -30.51 11.66 -19.49
CA TYR A 232 -29.22 11.53 -20.17
C TYR A 232 -28.50 12.89 -20.36
N ASN A 233 -29.23 13.97 -20.41
CA ASN A 233 -28.72 15.36 -20.48
C ASN A 233 -28.36 15.97 -19.11
N GLY A 234 -28.41 15.16 -18.02
CA GLY A 234 -28.08 15.59 -16.66
C GLY A 234 -29.21 16.24 -15.87
N GLN A 235 -30.38 16.48 -16.46
CA GLN A 235 -31.54 17.12 -15.79
C GLN A 235 -32.31 16.09 -14.95
N PRO A 236 -32.76 16.44 -13.73
CA PRO A 236 -33.61 15.55 -12.94
C PRO A 236 -35.00 15.41 -13.58
N PHE A 237 -35.67 14.28 -13.36
CA PHE A 237 -37.05 14.09 -13.72
C PHE A 237 -37.82 13.36 -12.60
N LYS A 238 -39.14 13.48 -12.61
CA LYS A 238 -40.00 12.80 -11.64
C LYS A 238 -40.40 11.42 -12.17
N THR A 239 -40.17 10.38 -11.38
CA THR A 239 -40.63 9.03 -11.68
C THR A 239 -42.10 8.90 -11.28
N TYR A 240 -42.95 8.42 -12.18
CA TYR A 240 -44.37 8.17 -11.94
C TYR A 240 -44.71 6.67 -11.85
N TYR A 241 -43.78 5.82 -12.28
CA TYR A 241 -43.94 4.38 -12.32
C TYR A 241 -42.76 3.67 -11.69
N ASN A 242 -42.97 2.49 -11.13
CA ASN A 242 -41.91 1.65 -10.55
C ASN A 242 -41.10 0.94 -11.63
N VAL A 243 -41.72 0.68 -12.80
CA VAL A 243 -41.11 -0.06 -13.91
C VAL A 243 -41.43 0.67 -15.20
N TYR A 244 -40.46 0.75 -16.10
CA TYR A 244 -40.55 1.35 -17.42
C TYR A 244 -40.17 0.35 -18.50
N ASP A 245 -40.71 0.52 -19.70
CA ASP A 245 -40.31 -0.21 -20.89
C ASP A 245 -39.07 0.43 -21.52
N VAL A 246 -38.16 -0.36 -22.03
CA VAL A 246 -37.05 0.11 -22.86
C VAL A 246 -37.56 0.25 -24.31
N ILE A 247 -37.57 1.49 -24.78
CA ILE A 247 -38.11 1.84 -26.13
C ILE A 247 -36.97 1.91 -27.16
N GLU A 248 -35.78 2.41 -26.75
CA GLU A 248 -34.62 2.53 -27.63
C GLU A 248 -33.34 2.32 -26.83
N VAL A 249 -32.32 1.69 -27.43
CA VAL A 249 -30.99 1.50 -26.90
C VAL A 249 -29.97 2.03 -27.88
N LYS A 250 -29.17 3.02 -27.46
CA LYS A 250 -28.09 3.59 -28.28
C LYS A 250 -26.84 3.81 -27.42
N GLY A 251 -25.99 2.79 -27.36
CA GLY A 251 -24.84 2.76 -26.45
C GLY A 251 -25.27 2.85 -24.98
N ASP A 252 -24.79 3.85 -24.27
CA ASP A 252 -25.15 4.09 -22.86
C ASP A 252 -26.46 4.89 -22.69
N ARG A 253 -27.04 5.40 -23.79
CA ARG A 253 -28.29 6.12 -23.81
C ARG A 253 -29.46 5.17 -24.02
N ILE A 254 -30.33 5.08 -23.03
CA ILE A 254 -31.52 4.23 -23.03
C ILE A 254 -32.74 5.15 -23.01
N VAL A 255 -33.69 4.98 -23.94
CA VAL A 255 -34.97 5.64 -23.90
C VAL A 255 -35.96 4.75 -23.19
N ILE A 256 -36.61 5.31 -22.17
CA ILE A 256 -37.58 4.60 -21.34
C ILE A 256 -38.95 5.26 -21.44
N GLY A 257 -39.99 4.45 -21.23
CA GLY A 257 -41.37 4.94 -21.28
C GLY A 257 -42.39 3.91 -20.81
N ILE A 258 -43.64 4.08 -21.15
CA ILE A 258 -44.75 3.16 -20.89
C ILE A 258 -45.43 2.82 -22.20
N GLY A 259 -45.41 1.55 -22.58
CA GLY A 259 -45.87 1.12 -23.88
C GLY A 259 -45.08 1.82 -24.99
N LYS A 260 -45.76 2.59 -25.82
CA LYS A 260 -45.14 3.40 -26.90
C LYS A 260 -44.87 4.87 -26.52
N THR A 261 -45.23 5.28 -25.30
CA THR A 261 -45.08 6.66 -24.85
C THR A 261 -43.74 6.88 -24.18
N VAL A 262 -42.89 7.70 -24.78
CA VAL A 262 -41.56 8.04 -24.24
C VAL A 262 -41.69 8.89 -22.98
N THR A 263 -40.96 8.50 -21.91
CA THR A 263 -40.82 9.34 -20.72
C THR A 263 -39.57 10.20 -20.81
N CYS A 264 -38.39 9.57 -20.96
CA CYS A 264 -37.14 10.29 -21.14
C CYS A 264 -36.03 9.35 -21.67
N ALA A 265 -34.87 9.94 -22.01
CA ALA A 265 -33.63 9.20 -22.17
C ALA A 265 -32.85 9.25 -20.87
N ILE A 266 -32.23 8.13 -20.49
CA ILE A 266 -31.50 7.94 -19.25
C ILE A 266 -30.17 7.19 -19.50
N ASN A 267 -29.16 7.37 -18.67
CA ASN A 267 -27.93 6.56 -18.77
C ASN A 267 -28.19 5.14 -18.26
N LYS A 268 -27.66 4.12 -18.96
CA LYS A 268 -27.82 2.70 -18.59
C LYS A 268 -27.44 2.42 -17.11
N ASN A 269 -26.46 3.17 -16.55
CA ASN A 269 -26.02 3.03 -15.16
C ASN A 269 -27.04 3.56 -14.14
N ASN A 270 -28.06 4.29 -14.57
CA ASN A 270 -29.12 4.85 -13.73
C ASN A 270 -30.39 3.99 -13.73
N ILE A 271 -30.37 2.82 -14.37
CA ILE A 271 -31.49 1.88 -14.44
C ILE A 271 -31.01 0.45 -14.19
N ARG A 272 -31.89 -0.43 -13.80
CA ARG A 272 -31.64 -1.88 -13.76
C ARG A 272 -32.79 -2.64 -14.43
N LYS A 273 -32.48 -3.74 -15.08
CA LYS A 273 -33.43 -4.70 -15.63
C LYS A 273 -34.19 -5.38 -14.50
N VAL A 274 -35.50 -5.64 -14.67
CA VAL A 274 -36.40 -6.31 -13.73
C VAL A 274 -37.13 -7.46 -14.40
#